data_cbdf5ba9fd46abeb9a6ec189baa57f46
#
_entry.id   cbdf5ba9fd46abeb9a6ec189baa57f46
#
_cell.length_a   1.000
_cell.length_b   1.000
_cell.length_c   1.000
_cell.angle_alpha   90.00
_cell.angle_beta   90.00
_cell.angle_gamma   90.00
#
_symmetry.space_group_name_H-M   'P 1'
#
loop_
_entity.id
_entity.type
_entity.pdbx_description
1 polymer ?
#
loop_
_entity_poly.entity_id
_entity_poly.type
_entity_poly.pdbx_seq_one_letter_code
_entity_poly.pdbx_strand_id
1 'polypeptide(L)'
;MSATKPIGRASWTMLGQKKHGCNWSPRTWKKFITVLEKRQPSVERSNGVVLTGPGRSRLNDSPHIRIPTMPLQGPNGASLPLPDFVEKRLFSSSPQQKSLTIDNINQNVRKAKYAVRGELAVKSEEYRAKLQKGEGKDLPFDSVISANIGNPQQLDQKPITFFRQVASIMENPELLEKEAVLSKELGYEKDVFERARKLLADVKSVGAYSQSQGAPGIRQSVADFIERRDGYSADPAHIYLSAGASSGVNTLMNIICATPQTGVLVPIPQYPLYTATLSVLNAHCVPYYLNEENNWSTNIDGIRTALKDAQKKGIDVKAVVVINPGNPTGASLQAQDIHSVLELAAEEKLVCIADEVYQTNVFEGEFHSFKKGLRDLQRSDKNKSGKFDNLELASLHSISKGMVGECGHRGGYYEMVGFDPEVVAQIYKFVSIMLCAPVIGQCMVEVMVNPPQPGSPSYPLYKKEYDHIFNSLYSRANALYEAFKEMEGVSCQSPQGSMYLFPTITLPPKAVETAKKAGKAPDEYYCLRLLDATGICIVPGAGFGQKEGTLHFRTTFLAPGTEWVGRITRFHKEFMDEFR
;
A
#
# COMPACT_ATOMS: atom_id res chain seq x y z
N MET A 1 -3.76 -57.48 -33.59
CA MET A 1 -2.46 -57.86 -34.14
C MET A 1 -1.58 -56.60 -34.00
N SER A 2 -0.74 -56.62 -32.97
CA SER A 2 0.74 -56.67 -33.02
C SER A 2 1.34 -55.38 -33.60
N ALA A 3 2.24 -54.61 -33.00
CA ALA A 3 3.28 -54.91 -32.03
C ALA A 3 3.85 -53.60 -31.43
N THR A 4 4.27 -53.69 -30.21
CA THR A 4 5.10 -52.74 -29.45
C THR A 4 6.56 -52.70 -29.93
N LYS A 5 7.21 -51.54 -29.91
CA LYS A 5 8.67 -51.43 -29.72
C LYS A 5 9.06 -50.11 -29.03
N PRO A 6 10.18 -50.10 -28.28
CA PRO A 6 10.43 -49.17 -27.19
C PRO A 6 11.32 -47.97 -27.57
N ILE A 7 11.19 -46.86 -26.77
CA ILE A 7 11.93 -45.61 -26.91
C ILE A 7 13.28 -45.70 -26.19
N GLY A 8 14.34 -45.39 -26.91
CA GLY A 8 15.72 -45.45 -26.47
C GLY A 8 16.10 -44.27 -25.53
N ARG A 9 17.04 -44.58 -24.63
CA ARG A 9 17.77 -43.62 -23.78
C ARG A 9 18.63 -42.69 -24.62
N ALA A 10 18.50 -41.37 -24.41
CA ALA A 10 19.45 -40.40 -24.90
C ALA A 10 20.49 -40.10 -23.81
N SER A 11 21.75 -40.33 -24.18
CA SER A 11 22.95 -40.04 -23.40
C SER A 11 23.32 -38.56 -23.51
N TRP A 12 23.59 -37.88 -22.38
CA TRP A 12 24.17 -36.55 -22.36
C TRP A 12 25.72 -36.66 -22.37
N THR A 13 26.34 -36.11 -23.41
CA THR A 13 27.78 -35.93 -23.49
C THR A 13 28.16 -34.58 -22.92
N MET A 14 29.07 -34.58 -21.92
CA MET A 14 29.72 -33.37 -21.42
C MET A 14 30.71 -32.82 -22.46
N LEU A 15 30.65 -31.52 -22.65
CA LEU A 15 31.78 -30.73 -23.14
C LEU A 15 32.08 -29.62 -22.13
N GLY A 16 33.31 -29.72 -21.59
CA GLY A 16 33.77 -28.80 -20.56
C GLY A 16 34.42 -27.53 -21.12
N GLN A 17 34.35 -26.47 -20.33
CA GLN A 17 35.44 -25.48 -20.23
C GLN A 17 35.59 -24.95 -18.81
N LYS A 18 36.86 -24.92 -18.39
CA LYS A 18 37.40 -24.49 -17.09
C LYS A 18 37.33 -22.98 -16.91
N LYS A 19 37.09 -22.47 -15.66
CA LYS A 19 38.12 -21.78 -14.87
C LYS A 19 37.57 -21.18 -13.53
N HIS A 20 38.36 -21.40 -12.45
CA HIS A 20 38.42 -20.77 -11.13
C HIS A 20 37.20 -20.96 -10.20
N GLY A 21 37.23 -21.65 -9.08
CA GLY A 21 38.28 -22.25 -8.26
C GLY A 21 37.89 -22.09 -6.78
N CYS A 22 37.20 -23.09 -6.19
CA CYS A 22 37.28 -23.41 -4.76
C CYS A 22 37.07 -24.92 -4.63
N ASN A 23 38.17 -25.62 -4.35
CA ASN A 23 38.19 -27.06 -4.13
C ASN A 23 37.83 -27.37 -2.67
N TRP A 24 36.68 -27.98 -2.45
CA TRP A 24 36.38 -28.67 -1.20
C TRP A 24 36.43 -30.18 -1.43
N SER A 25 37.28 -30.90 -0.68
CA SER A 25 37.40 -32.34 -0.81
C SER A 25 36.24 -33.07 -0.13
N PRO A 26 35.86 -34.29 -0.62
CA PRO A 26 34.75 -35.07 -0.02
C PRO A 26 34.97 -35.44 1.45
N ARG A 27 36.15 -35.32 2.00
CA ARG A 27 36.44 -35.59 3.43
C ARG A 27 35.99 -34.47 4.37
N THR A 28 35.85 -33.24 3.88
CA THR A 28 35.45 -32.09 4.69
C THR A 28 33.94 -32.07 4.93
N TRP A 29 33.13 -32.56 3.98
CA TRP A 29 31.69 -32.71 4.11
C TRP A 29 31.26 -33.73 5.15
N LYS A 30 31.95 -34.88 5.25
CA LYS A 30 31.61 -35.90 6.25
C LYS A 30 31.87 -35.42 7.69
N LYS A 31 32.86 -34.56 7.95
CA LYS A 31 33.10 -34.02 9.27
C LYS A 31 32.06 -33.00 9.72
N PHE A 32 31.44 -32.28 8.79
CA PHE A 32 30.40 -31.28 9.13
C PHE A 32 29.07 -31.94 9.52
N ILE A 33 28.69 -33.04 8.87
CA ILE A 33 27.47 -33.79 9.18
C ILE A 33 27.58 -34.51 10.53
N THR A 34 28.74 -35.05 10.88
CA THR A 34 28.95 -35.75 12.16
C THR A 34 28.91 -34.86 13.39
N VAL A 35 29.12 -33.54 13.24
CA VAL A 35 29.03 -32.56 14.34
C VAL A 35 27.56 -32.12 14.58
N LEU A 36 26.70 -32.19 13.59
CA LEU A 36 25.28 -31.84 13.73
C LEU A 36 24.42 -32.96 14.33
N GLU A 37 24.80 -34.21 14.15
CA GLU A 37 24.05 -35.37 14.68
C GLU A 37 24.27 -35.65 16.19
N LYS A 38 25.23 -34.98 16.85
CA LYS A 38 25.54 -35.20 18.28
C LYS A 38 24.88 -34.22 19.25
N ARG A 39 23.88 -33.44 18.83
CA ARG A 39 23.14 -32.52 19.74
C ARG A 39 21.63 -32.67 19.58
N GLN A 40 21.09 -33.82 19.95
CA GLN A 40 19.69 -33.92 20.34
C GLN A 40 19.60 -34.58 21.72
N PRO A 41 18.95 -33.96 22.73
CA PRO A 41 18.63 -34.65 23.97
C PRO A 41 17.39 -35.50 23.79
N SER A 42 17.47 -36.74 24.25
CA SER A 42 16.39 -37.72 24.35
C SER A 42 15.32 -37.22 25.31
N VAL A 43 14.05 -37.21 24.86
CA VAL A 43 12.88 -36.98 25.71
C VAL A 43 12.28 -38.35 26.02
N GLU A 44 12.37 -38.79 27.26
CA GLU A 44 11.63 -39.94 27.79
C GLU A 44 10.17 -39.53 28.04
N ARG A 45 9.25 -40.40 27.58
CA ARG A 45 7.82 -40.34 27.89
C ARG A 45 7.55 -40.94 29.27
N SER A 46 6.87 -40.19 30.14
CA SER A 46 6.14 -40.81 31.26
C SER A 46 4.67 -40.38 31.23
N ASN A 47 3.82 -41.38 31.45
CA ASN A 47 2.36 -41.33 31.40
C ASN A 47 1.73 -40.66 32.61
N GLY A 48 0.63 -39.96 32.33
CA GLY A 48 -0.61 -40.01 33.13
C GLY A 48 -0.68 -39.11 34.37
N VAL A 49 -1.59 -38.18 34.38
CA VAL A 49 -2.76 -38.07 35.28
C VAL A 49 -3.57 -36.82 34.95
N VAL A 50 -4.89 -37.00 34.77
CA VAL A 50 -5.90 -35.96 34.60
C VAL A 50 -6.32 -35.45 35.98
N LEU A 51 -6.39 -34.10 36.16
CA LEU A 51 -7.26 -33.49 37.15
C LEU A 51 -7.79 -32.13 36.68
N THR A 52 -9.09 -32.01 36.82
CA THR A 52 -9.97 -30.87 36.48
C THR A 52 -10.00 -29.83 37.60
N GLY A 53 -10.23 -28.55 37.24
CA GLY A 53 -10.80 -27.53 38.11
C GLY A 53 -10.22 -26.12 38.00
N PRO A 54 -11.02 -25.05 38.12
CA PRO A 54 -10.75 -23.73 37.58
C PRO A 54 -10.14 -22.77 38.60
N GLY A 55 -9.28 -21.85 38.13
CA GLY A 55 -8.78 -20.77 39.00
C GLY A 55 -8.02 -19.69 38.20
N ARG A 56 -8.60 -18.51 38.21
CA ARG A 56 -7.96 -17.26 37.72
C ARG A 56 -6.71 -16.94 38.53
N SER A 57 -5.60 -16.56 37.92
CA SER A 57 -4.71 -15.52 38.44
C SER A 57 -3.65 -15.07 37.41
N ARG A 58 -3.58 -13.81 37.26
CA ARG A 58 -2.51 -12.83 36.93
C ARG A 58 -1.18 -13.38 36.42
N LEU A 59 -0.86 -13.01 35.19
CA LEU A 59 0.47 -13.03 34.62
C LEU A 59 1.21 -11.74 35.03
N ASN A 60 2.20 -11.88 35.88
CA ASN A 60 3.39 -11.04 35.99
C ASN A 60 4.32 -11.77 36.94
N ASP A 61 5.35 -12.42 36.35
CA ASP A 61 6.62 -12.67 37.04
C ASP A 61 7.53 -13.43 36.08
N SER A 62 8.58 -12.76 35.63
CA SER A 62 9.71 -13.40 34.94
C SER A 62 10.51 -14.20 35.96
N PRO A 63 10.89 -15.46 35.70
CA PRO A 63 11.68 -16.23 36.63
C PRO A 63 13.13 -15.74 36.62
N HIS A 64 13.54 -15.06 37.69
CA HIS A 64 14.96 -14.92 38.05
C HIS A 64 15.52 -16.29 38.42
N ILE A 65 16.39 -16.84 37.56
CA ILE A 65 17.19 -18.02 37.92
C ILE A 65 18.16 -17.59 39.03
N ARG A 66 17.84 -17.97 40.28
CA ARG A 66 18.80 -17.92 41.37
C ARG A 66 19.73 -19.10 41.23
N ILE A 67 20.98 -18.84 40.88
CA ILE A 67 22.08 -19.81 41.03
C ILE A 67 22.46 -19.82 42.51
N PRO A 68 22.41 -20.95 43.21
CA PRO A 68 22.89 -21.02 44.59
C PRO A 68 24.41 -20.85 44.61
N THR A 69 24.90 -19.75 45.17
CA THR A 69 26.31 -19.59 45.47
C THR A 69 26.63 -20.40 46.74
N MET A 70 27.14 -21.64 46.58
CA MET A 70 27.85 -22.29 47.66
C MET A 70 29.26 -21.73 47.72
N PRO A 71 29.76 -21.23 48.86
CA PRO A 71 31.14 -20.84 48.99
C PRO A 71 32.02 -22.10 49.02
N LEU A 72 33.05 -22.10 48.17
CA LEU A 72 34.11 -23.12 48.23
C LEU A 72 34.86 -22.97 49.56
N GLN A 73 34.63 -23.91 50.46
CA GLN A 73 35.40 -23.99 51.73
C GLN A 73 36.67 -24.81 51.54
N GLY A 74 37.78 -24.24 51.88
CA GLY A 74 39.08 -24.95 51.99
C GLY A 74 39.12 -25.85 53.22
N PRO A 75 40.10 -26.73 53.35
CA PRO A 75 40.19 -27.74 54.40
C PRO A 75 40.18 -27.23 55.84
N ASN A 76 40.26 -25.92 56.07
CA ASN A 76 40.27 -25.30 57.39
C ASN A 76 39.22 -24.23 57.61
N GLY A 77 38.14 -24.25 56.85
CA GLY A 77 36.99 -23.35 57.05
C GLY A 77 37.22 -21.88 56.70
N ALA A 78 38.30 -21.51 56.06
CA ALA A 78 38.58 -20.15 55.61
C ALA A 78 38.10 -19.95 54.20
N SER A 79 37.32 -18.88 53.94
CA SER A 79 36.93 -18.45 52.62
C SER A 79 38.14 -17.96 51.82
N LEU A 80 38.44 -18.64 50.71
CA LEU A 80 39.48 -18.21 49.78
C LEU A 80 38.97 -17.03 48.93
N PRO A 81 39.75 -15.94 48.80
CA PRO A 81 39.40 -14.85 47.90
C PRO A 81 39.41 -15.36 46.45
N LEU A 82 38.36 -15.04 45.70
CA LEU A 82 38.32 -15.31 44.27
C LEU A 82 39.43 -14.53 43.56
N PRO A 83 40.09 -15.11 42.55
CA PRO A 83 41.10 -14.36 41.80
C PRO A 83 40.50 -13.08 41.20
N ASP A 84 41.19 -11.97 41.25
CA ASP A 84 40.84 -10.63 40.74
C ASP A 84 40.24 -10.63 39.31
N PHE A 85 40.64 -11.60 38.52
CA PHE A 85 40.14 -11.85 37.17
C PHE A 85 38.66 -12.34 37.15
N VAL A 86 38.21 -13.09 38.15
CA VAL A 86 36.84 -13.61 38.26
C VAL A 86 35.90 -12.52 38.79
N GLU A 87 36.34 -11.70 39.74
CA GLU A 87 35.56 -10.56 40.23
C GLU A 87 35.33 -9.50 39.14
N LYS A 88 36.35 -9.19 38.34
CA LYS A 88 36.21 -8.25 37.21
C LYS A 88 35.29 -8.74 36.12
N ARG A 89 35.07 -10.06 35.93
CA ARG A 89 34.11 -10.59 34.98
C ARG A 89 32.67 -10.71 35.51
N LEU A 90 32.50 -10.83 36.84
CA LEU A 90 31.16 -10.96 37.45
C LEU A 90 30.46 -9.62 37.70
N PHE A 91 31.21 -8.50 37.74
CA PHE A 91 30.67 -7.17 38.04
C PHE A 91 30.87 -6.12 36.92
N SER A 92 31.49 -6.47 35.79
CA SER A 92 31.50 -5.61 34.62
C SER A 92 30.34 -5.95 33.70
N SER A 93 29.10 -5.78 34.16
CA SER A 93 27.95 -5.59 33.26
C SER A 93 27.97 -4.14 32.77
N SER A 94 28.92 -3.78 31.93
CA SER A 94 28.65 -2.70 30.97
C SER A 94 27.36 -3.09 30.25
N PRO A 95 26.34 -2.20 30.14
CA PRO A 95 25.14 -2.53 29.43
C PRO A 95 25.55 -3.02 28.03
N GLN A 96 25.17 -4.27 27.71
CA GLN A 96 25.54 -4.89 26.44
C GLN A 96 25.04 -3.95 25.33
N GLN A 97 26.00 -3.24 24.72
CA GLN A 97 25.68 -2.25 23.69
C GLN A 97 25.01 -2.99 22.53
N LYS A 98 23.77 -2.65 22.23
CA LYS A 98 23.05 -3.27 21.12
C LYS A 98 23.82 -3.02 19.83
N SER A 99 23.98 -4.06 19.01
CA SER A 99 24.68 -3.97 17.72
C SER A 99 23.96 -3.03 16.75
N LEU A 100 22.62 -2.95 16.83
CA LEU A 100 21.80 -2.06 16.02
C LEU A 100 21.17 -1.00 16.92
N THR A 101 21.45 0.26 16.64
CA THR A 101 20.96 1.44 17.38
C THR A 101 20.38 2.46 16.38
N ILE A 102 19.64 3.45 16.89
CA ILE A 102 19.07 4.51 16.05
C ILE A 102 20.13 5.28 15.25
N ASP A 103 21.38 5.31 15.73
CA ASP A 103 22.47 6.06 15.10
C ASP A 103 23.16 5.28 13.98
N ASN A 104 23.06 3.95 13.98
CA ASN A 104 23.71 3.09 12.99
C ASN A 104 22.75 2.30 12.08
N ILE A 105 21.43 2.48 12.23
CA ILE A 105 20.45 1.99 11.23
C ILE A 105 20.60 2.78 9.93
N ASN A 106 19.98 2.28 8.86
CA ASN A 106 19.89 3.02 7.59
C ASN A 106 19.29 4.41 7.82
N GLN A 107 20.11 5.47 7.67
CA GLN A 107 19.70 6.84 7.94
C GLN A 107 18.65 7.37 6.98
N ASN A 108 18.51 6.79 5.79
CA ASN A 108 17.44 7.14 4.84
C ASN A 108 16.07 6.70 5.38
N VAL A 109 16.00 5.52 6.02
CA VAL A 109 14.78 5.06 6.72
C VAL A 109 14.43 6.00 7.87
N ARG A 110 15.44 6.44 8.65
CA ARG A 110 15.24 7.38 9.77
C ARG A 110 14.72 8.75 9.30
N LYS A 111 15.20 9.24 8.14
CA LYS A 111 14.81 10.52 7.56
C LYS A 111 13.45 10.50 6.88
N ALA A 112 12.97 9.34 6.45
CA ALA A 112 11.71 9.20 5.75
C ALA A 112 10.52 9.67 6.62
N LYS A 113 9.70 10.58 6.08
CA LYS A 113 8.49 11.08 6.74
C LYS A 113 7.25 10.42 6.11
N TYR A 114 6.34 9.94 6.97
CA TYR A 114 5.09 9.32 6.51
C TYR A 114 3.93 9.78 7.40
N ALA A 115 3.35 10.92 7.07
CA ALA A 115 2.41 11.66 7.92
C ALA A 115 1.08 10.95 8.17
N VAL A 116 0.67 9.99 7.32
CA VAL A 116 -0.61 9.26 7.48
C VAL A 116 -0.69 8.48 8.80
N ARG A 117 0.45 8.24 9.47
CA ARG A 117 0.55 7.58 10.80
C ARG A 117 1.23 8.47 11.83
N GLY A 118 1.02 9.78 11.75
CA GLY A 118 1.56 10.77 12.67
C GLY A 118 0.82 10.83 14.01
N GLU A 119 1.10 11.87 14.80
CA GLU A 119 0.58 12.11 16.16
C GLU A 119 -0.95 12.02 16.24
N LEU A 120 -1.69 12.60 15.28
CA LEU A 120 -3.15 12.52 15.21
C LEU A 120 -3.68 11.09 15.19
N ALA A 121 -3.04 10.23 14.39
CA ALA A 121 -3.45 8.82 14.30
C ALA A 121 -3.18 8.07 15.62
N VAL A 122 -2.04 8.31 16.26
CA VAL A 122 -1.71 7.72 17.58
C VAL A 122 -2.71 8.18 18.63
N LYS A 123 -2.97 9.47 18.74
CA LYS A 123 -3.89 10.06 19.70
C LYS A 123 -5.33 9.57 19.49
N SER A 124 -5.76 9.40 18.23
CA SER A 124 -7.08 8.85 17.92
C SER A 124 -7.24 7.41 18.39
N GLU A 125 -6.20 6.58 18.30
CA GLU A 125 -6.21 5.21 18.82
C GLU A 125 -6.19 5.17 20.36
N GLU A 126 -5.49 6.10 21.01
CA GLU A 126 -5.53 6.26 22.47
C GLU A 126 -6.95 6.60 22.95
N TYR A 127 -7.63 7.52 22.28
CA TYR A 127 -9.03 7.85 22.60
C TYR A 127 -9.96 6.67 22.37
N ARG A 128 -9.79 5.94 21.28
CA ARG A 128 -10.56 4.72 21.00
C ARG A 128 -10.37 3.67 22.10
N ALA A 129 -9.12 3.46 22.52
CA ALA A 129 -8.81 2.52 23.59
C ALA A 129 -9.42 2.93 24.94
N LYS A 130 -9.43 4.23 25.29
CA LYS A 130 -10.10 4.76 26.50
C LYS A 130 -11.61 4.51 26.45
N LEU A 131 -12.25 4.82 25.33
CA LEU A 131 -13.69 4.59 25.15
C LEU A 131 -14.06 3.11 25.28
N GLN A 132 -13.28 2.22 24.66
CA GLN A 132 -13.48 0.77 24.74
C GLN A 132 -13.36 0.20 26.17
N LYS A 133 -12.49 0.81 27.00
CA LYS A 133 -12.33 0.45 28.42
C LYS A 133 -13.38 1.07 29.35
N GLY A 134 -14.24 1.94 28.85
CA GLY A 134 -15.17 2.73 29.67
C GLY A 134 -14.49 3.86 30.46
N GLU A 135 -13.28 4.23 30.11
CA GLU A 135 -12.46 5.28 30.74
C GLU A 135 -12.64 6.67 30.08
N GLY A 136 -13.58 6.78 29.14
CA GLY A 136 -13.78 8.00 28.33
C GLY A 136 -14.78 9.00 28.88
N LYS A 137 -15.12 8.97 30.20
CA LYS A 137 -16.15 9.85 30.81
C LYS A 137 -15.80 11.34 30.76
N ASP A 138 -14.54 11.67 30.65
CA ASP A 138 -13.97 13.02 30.53
C ASP A 138 -13.88 13.51 29.08
N LEU A 139 -14.17 12.66 28.09
CA LEU A 139 -14.14 13.03 26.67
C LEU A 139 -15.48 13.68 26.27
N PRO A 140 -15.47 14.75 25.43
CA PRO A 140 -16.67 15.42 24.95
C PRO A 140 -17.40 14.64 23.84
N PHE A 141 -16.99 13.41 23.55
CA PHE A 141 -17.53 12.52 22.51
C PHE A 141 -17.55 11.07 22.99
N ASP A 142 -18.44 10.28 22.41
CA ASP A 142 -18.67 8.87 22.72
C ASP A 142 -18.03 7.90 21.70
N SER A 143 -17.54 8.43 20.60
CA SER A 143 -17.00 7.64 19.49
C SER A 143 -15.92 8.40 18.73
N VAL A 144 -14.93 7.66 18.20
CA VAL A 144 -13.87 8.20 17.36
C VAL A 144 -14.17 7.88 15.88
N ILE A 145 -14.30 8.93 15.08
CA ILE A 145 -14.52 8.83 13.63
C ILE A 145 -13.18 8.86 12.89
N SER A 146 -12.83 7.77 12.22
CA SER A 146 -11.59 7.68 11.42
C SER A 146 -11.80 8.29 10.02
N ALA A 147 -11.79 9.61 9.92
CA ALA A 147 -11.86 10.33 8.65
C ALA A 147 -10.47 10.60 8.03
N ASN A 148 -9.43 9.96 8.54
CA ASN A 148 -8.04 10.09 8.10
C ASN A 148 -7.56 8.96 7.19
N ILE A 149 -8.21 7.80 7.17
CA ILE A 149 -7.70 6.60 6.50
C ILE A 149 -8.63 6.13 5.37
N GLY A 150 -8.03 5.80 4.23
CA GLY A 150 -8.72 5.20 3.08
C GLY A 150 -8.81 3.68 3.18
N ASN A 151 -9.52 3.17 4.20
CA ASN A 151 -9.73 1.75 4.44
C ASN A 151 -11.23 1.43 4.53
N PRO A 152 -11.88 1.11 3.39
CA PRO A 152 -13.34 1.02 3.33
C PRO A 152 -13.95 0.03 4.31
N GLN A 153 -13.43 -1.19 4.40
CA GLN A 153 -14.01 -2.23 5.26
C GLN A 153 -13.77 -2.01 6.75
N GLN A 154 -12.73 -1.26 7.13
CA GLN A 154 -12.56 -0.80 8.51
C GLN A 154 -13.64 0.23 8.90
N LEU A 155 -14.24 0.87 7.91
CA LEU A 155 -15.31 1.86 8.04
C LEU A 155 -16.66 1.28 7.57
N ASP A 156 -16.90 0.02 7.87
CA ASP A 156 -18.16 -0.72 7.71
C ASP A 156 -18.66 -0.91 6.26
N GLN A 157 -17.85 -0.60 5.24
CA GLN A 157 -18.20 -1.01 3.88
C GLN A 157 -18.31 -2.54 3.82
N LYS A 158 -19.47 -3.04 3.41
CA LYS A 158 -19.64 -4.47 3.22
C LYS A 158 -18.85 -4.94 2.00
N PRO A 159 -18.20 -6.11 2.06
CA PRO A 159 -17.57 -6.69 0.90
C PRO A 159 -18.61 -7.10 -0.14
N ILE A 160 -18.23 -7.10 -1.41
CA ILE A 160 -19.06 -7.63 -2.49
C ILE A 160 -19.15 -9.16 -2.35
N THR A 161 -20.38 -9.68 -2.30
CA THR A 161 -20.65 -11.09 -2.01
C THR A 161 -19.96 -12.03 -3.01
N PHE A 162 -20.06 -11.77 -4.31
CA PHE A 162 -19.42 -12.58 -5.34
C PHE A 162 -17.91 -12.76 -5.10
N PHE A 163 -17.20 -11.69 -4.73
CA PHE A 163 -15.76 -11.73 -4.50
C PHE A 163 -15.41 -12.62 -3.31
N ARG A 164 -16.19 -12.54 -2.23
CA ARG A 164 -15.96 -13.34 -1.03
C ARG A 164 -16.34 -14.81 -1.23
N GLN A 165 -17.39 -15.07 -2.00
CA GLN A 165 -17.76 -16.45 -2.36
C GLN A 165 -16.67 -17.11 -3.20
N VAL A 166 -16.14 -16.45 -4.23
CA VAL A 166 -15.02 -16.96 -5.01
C VAL A 166 -13.79 -17.17 -4.12
N ALA A 167 -13.42 -16.16 -3.32
CA ALA A 167 -12.27 -16.25 -2.42
C ALA A 167 -12.38 -17.42 -1.42
N SER A 168 -13.57 -17.69 -0.87
CA SER A 168 -13.78 -18.79 0.07
C SER A 168 -13.49 -20.16 -0.55
N ILE A 169 -13.88 -20.36 -1.82
CA ILE A 169 -13.58 -21.59 -2.57
C ILE A 169 -12.08 -21.67 -2.90
N MET A 170 -11.46 -20.53 -3.23
CA MET A 170 -10.01 -20.52 -3.49
C MET A 170 -9.19 -20.93 -2.26
N GLU A 171 -9.63 -20.50 -1.05
CA GLU A 171 -9.00 -20.86 0.21
C GLU A 171 -9.31 -22.32 0.64
N ASN A 172 -10.48 -22.82 0.31
CA ASN A 172 -10.90 -24.21 0.60
C ASN A 172 -11.57 -24.86 -0.63
N PRO A 173 -10.80 -25.44 -1.55
CA PRO A 173 -11.32 -26.07 -2.76
C PRO A 173 -12.29 -27.24 -2.54
N GLU A 174 -12.29 -27.88 -1.36
CA GLU A 174 -13.27 -28.93 -1.01
C GLU A 174 -14.72 -28.42 -1.03
N LEU A 175 -14.93 -27.12 -0.94
CA LEU A 175 -16.24 -26.49 -1.08
C LEU A 175 -16.87 -26.74 -2.47
N LEU A 176 -16.08 -27.04 -3.50
CA LEU A 176 -16.57 -27.41 -4.82
C LEU A 176 -17.34 -28.74 -4.80
N GLU A 177 -17.05 -29.64 -3.84
CA GLU A 177 -17.80 -30.90 -3.67
C GLU A 177 -19.16 -30.68 -2.96
N LYS A 178 -19.38 -29.49 -2.39
CA LYS A 178 -20.58 -29.11 -1.65
C LYS A 178 -21.45 -28.09 -2.39
N GLU A 179 -21.31 -27.99 -3.71
CA GLU A 179 -21.98 -27.00 -4.57
C GLU A 179 -23.49 -26.92 -4.33
N ALA A 180 -24.19 -28.06 -4.28
CA ALA A 180 -25.64 -28.10 -4.04
C ALA A 180 -26.06 -27.51 -2.67
N VAL A 181 -25.24 -27.75 -1.62
CA VAL A 181 -25.49 -27.20 -0.27
C VAL A 181 -25.20 -25.71 -0.25
N LEU A 182 -24.08 -25.27 -0.82
CA LEU A 182 -23.69 -23.86 -0.86
C LEU A 182 -24.69 -23.04 -1.65
N SER A 183 -25.19 -23.56 -2.78
CA SER A 183 -26.21 -22.88 -3.58
C SER A 183 -27.53 -22.74 -2.79
N LYS A 184 -28.00 -23.83 -2.19
CA LYS A 184 -29.29 -23.85 -1.50
C LYS A 184 -29.29 -23.05 -0.22
N GLU A 185 -28.26 -23.20 0.62
CA GLU A 185 -28.25 -22.68 1.99
C GLU A 185 -27.53 -21.30 2.11
N LEU A 186 -26.58 -21.01 1.21
CA LEU A 186 -25.75 -19.82 1.26
C LEU A 186 -25.80 -18.94 0.01
N GLY A 187 -26.63 -19.29 -0.97
CA GLY A 187 -26.86 -18.47 -2.18
C GLY A 187 -25.63 -18.34 -3.08
N TYR A 188 -24.79 -19.38 -3.17
CA TYR A 188 -23.70 -19.41 -4.15
C TYR A 188 -24.29 -19.70 -5.53
N GLU A 189 -24.08 -18.79 -6.44
CA GLU A 189 -24.54 -18.94 -7.80
C GLU A 189 -23.57 -19.79 -8.65
N LYS A 190 -24.07 -20.35 -9.75
CA LYS A 190 -23.31 -21.25 -10.62
C LYS A 190 -22.01 -20.65 -11.13
N ASP A 191 -22.02 -19.37 -11.50
CA ASP A 191 -20.85 -18.64 -12.03
C ASP A 191 -19.77 -18.40 -10.97
N VAL A 192 -20.08 -18.47 -9.68
CA VAL A 192 -19.09 -18.47 -8.59
C VAL A 192 -18.20 -19.72 -8.67
N PHE A 193 -18.82 -20.91 -8.81
CA PHE A 193 -18.09 -22.18 -8.91
C PHE A 193 -17.29 -22.27 -10.21
N GLU A 194 -17.86 -21.81 -11.32
CA GLU A 194 -17.18 -21.77 -12.62
C GLU A 194 -15.94 -20.87 -12.55
N ARG A 195 -16.05 -19.71 -11.91
CA ARG A 195 -14.95 -18.78 -11.70
C ARG A 195 -13.85 -19.39 -10.83
N ALA A 196 -14.22 -19.99 -9.71
CA ALA A 196 -13.27 -20.64 -8.82
C ALA A 196 -12.53 -21.81 -9.51
N ARG A 197 -13.24 -22.65 -10.29
CA ARG A 197 -12.61 -23.73 -11.08
C ARG A 197 -11.62 -23.18 -12.09
N LYS A 198 -11.98 -22.10 -12.81
CA LYS A 198 -11.09 -21.42 -13.77
C LYS A 198 -9.82 -20.93 -13.09
N LEU A 199 -9.95 -20.26 -11.95
CA LEU A 199 -8.81 -19.74 -11.17
C LEU A 199 -7.93 -20.87 -10.62
N LEU A 200 -8.52 -21.93 -10.04
CA LEU A 200 -7.76 -23.08 -9.55
C LEU A 200 -7.03 -23.81 -10.68
N ALA A 201 -7.59 -23.86 -11.90
CA ALA A 201 -6.89 -24.41 -13.06
C ALA A 201 -5.62 -23.60 -13.41
N ASP A 202 -5.64 -22.29 -13.24
CA ASP A 202 -4.50 -21.40 -13.50
C ASP A 202 -3.47 -21.41 -12.37
N VAL A 203 -3.90 -21.21 -11.10
CA VAL A 203 -2.98 -21.08 -9.97
C VAL A 203 -2.70 -22.38 -9.21
N LYS A 204 -3.48 -23.43 -9.42
CA LYS A 204 -3.47 -24.72 -8.71
C LYS A 204 -3.92 -24.61 -7.25
N SER A 205 -3.32 -23.73 -6.48
CA SER A 205 -3.61 -23.48 -5.06
C SER A 205 -3.15 -22.09 -4.68
N VAL A 206 -3.88 -21.42 -3.82
CA VAL A 206 -3.46 -20.11 -3.24
C VAL A 206 -2.26 -20.26 -2.31
N GLY A 207 -1.95 -21.47 -1.86
CA GLY A 207 -0.76 -21.79 -1.07
C GLY A 207 0.49 -22.09 -1.91
N ALA A 208 0.39 -22.14 -3.25
CA ALA A 208 1.51 -22.35 -4.14
C ALA A 208 2.05 -21.01 -4.68
N TYR A 209 3.36 -20.93 -4.95
CA TYR A 209 3.90 -19.79 -5.69
C TYR A 209 3.39 -19.77 -7.14
N SER A 210 2.99 -18.60 -7.62
CA SER A 210 2.78 -18.36 -9.04
C SER A 210 4.10 -17.99 -9.75
N GLN A 211 4.05 -17.75 -11.05
CA GLN A 211 5.12 -17.03 -11.72
C GLN A 211 5.36 -15.67 -11.03
N SER A 212 6.61 -15.19 -11.04
CA SER A 212 6.99 -13.94 -10.36
C SER A 212 6.22 -12.71 -10.87
N GLN A 213 5.92 -12.69 -12.15
CA GLN A 213 5.10 -11.66 -12.79
C GLN A 213 3.60 -11.80 -12.46
N GLY A 214 3.19 -12.94 -11.95
CA GLY A 214 1.79 -13.31 -11.68
C GLY A 214 1.26 -14.41 -12.59
N ALA A 215 0.15 -15.00 -12.19
CA ALA A 215 -0.51 -16.10 -12.92
C ALA A 215 -0.90 -15.66 -14.35
N PRO A 216 -0.58 -16.44 -15.39
CA PRO A 216 -0.79 -16.05 -16.79
C PRO A 216 -2.24 -15.75 -17.14
N GLY A 217 -3.20 -16.57 -16.67
CA GLY A 217 -4.63 -16.36 -16.93
C GLY A 217 -5.15 -15.10 -16.27
N ILE A 218 -4.64 -14.73 -15.10
CA ILE A 218 -5.01 -13.49 -14.42
C ILE A 218 -4.44 -12.28 -15.15
N ARG A 219 -3.20 -12.35 -15.64
CA ARG A 219 -2.61 -11.28 -16.47
C ARG A 219 -3.40 -11.08 -17.78
N GLN A 220 -3.87 -12.17 -18.40
CA GLN A 220 -4.77 -12.09 -19.55
C GLN A 220 -6.08 -11.38 -19.20
N SER A 221 -6.72 -11.73 -18.08
CA SER A 221 -7.95 -11.04 -17.63
C SER A 221 -7.73 -9.54 -17.40
N VAL A 222 -6.56 -9.14 -16.91
CA VAL A 222 -6.18 -7.71 -16.78
C VAL A 222 -6.02 -7.07 -18.16
N ALA A 223 -5.36 -7.75 -19.12
CA ALA A 223 -5.20 -7.25 -20.49
C ALA A 223 -6.56 -7.01 -21.15
N ASP A 224 -7.47 -8.00 -21.04
CA ASP A 224 -8.84 -7.92 -21.56
C ASP A 224 -9.63 -6.77 -20.91
N PHE A 225 -9.45 -6.52 -19.62
CA PHE A 225 -10.05 -5.40 -18.92
C PHE A 225 -9.55 -4.05 -19.46
N ILE A 226 -8.25 -3.91 -19.65
CA ILE A 226 -7.64 -2.67 -20.18
C ILE A 226 -8.13 -2.41 -21.60
N GLU A 227 -8.22 -3.45 -22.43
CA GLU A 227 -8.76 -3.32 -23.79
C GLU A 227 -10.23 -2.88 -23.79
N ARG A 228 -11.08 -3.49 -22.94
CA ARG A 228 -12.49 -3.06 -22.80
C ARG A 228 -12.63 -1.62 -22.32
N ARG A 229 -11.75 -1.18 -21.40
CA ARG A 229 -11.78 0.19 -20.86
C ARG A 229 -11.32 1.23 -21.87
N ASP A 230 -10.21 0.97 -22.55
CA ASP A 230 -9.50 1.96 -23.35
C ASP A 230 -9.76 1.86 -24.86
N GLY A 231 -10.28 0.72 -25.34
CA GLY A 231 -10.44 0.43 -26.77
C GLY A 231 -9.12 0.11 -27.50
N TYR A 232 -8.06 -0.15 -26.74
CA TYR A 232 -6.73 -0.51 -27.24
C TYR A 232 -6.24 -1.78 -26.57
N SER A 233 -5.67 -2.70 -27.36
CA SER A 233 -5.14 -3.96 -26.84
C SER A 233 -4.04 -3.74 -25.79
N ALA A 234 -3.96 -4.66 -24.85
CA ALA A 234 -2.88 -4.78 -23.87
C ALA A 234 -2.19 -6.12 -24.01
N ASP A 235 -0.87 -6.13 -23.84
CA ASP A 235 -0.09 -7.36 -23.86
C ASP A 235 0.08 -7.92 -22.44
N PRO A 236 -0.44 -9.12 -22.14
CA PRO A 236 -0.29 -9.74 -20.81
C PRO A 236 1.19 -9.99 -20.43
N ALA A 237 2.13 -10.00 -21.40
CA ALA A 237 3.56 -10.07 -21.12
C ALA A 237 4.10 -8.80 -20.45
N HIS A 238 3.42 -7.66 -20.60
CA HIS A 238 3.81 -6.38 -20.00
C HIS A 238 2.99 -6.03 -18.74
N ILE A 239 2.18 -6.96 -18.25
CA ILE A 239 1.38 -6.81 -17.03
C ILE A 239 2.04 -7.57 -15.88
N TYR A 240 2.22 -6.89 -14.76
CA TYR A 240 2.80 -7.43 -13.53
C TYR A 240 1.79 -7.38 -12.40
N LEU A 241 1.46 -8.52 -11.80
CA LEU A 241 0.65 -8.58 -10.58
C LEU A 241 1.52 -8.22 -9.37
N SER A 242 0.97 -7.47 -8.43
CA SER A 242 1.72 -6.92 -7.30
C SER A 242 0.94 -7.02 -5.98
N ALA A 243 1.65 -6.94 -4.86
CA ALA A 243 1.04 -6.90 -3.52
C ALA A 243 0.41 -5.53 -3.22
N GLY A 244 -0.54 -5.11 -4.08
CA GLY A 244 -1.12 -3.77 -4.13
C GLY A 244 -0.23 -2.78 -4.90
N ALA A 245 -0.79 -1.63 -5.28
CA ALA A 245 -0.07 -0.60 -6.06
C ALA A 245 1.22 -0.12 -5.39
N SER A 246 1.26 -0.04 -4.06
CA SER A 246 2.48 0.36 -3.33
C SER A 246 3.69 -0.53 -3.59
N SER A 247 3.47 -1.84 -3.79
CA SER A 247 4.55 -2.76 -4.19
C SER A 247 5.01 -2.48 -5.63
N GLY A 248 4.07 -2.20 -6.55
CA GLY A 248 4.40 -1.79 -7.92
C GLY A 248 5.22 -0.48 -7.96
N VAL A 249 4.79 0.54 -7.20
CA VAL A 249 5.54 1.80 -7.05
C VAL A 249 6.96 1.53 -6.52
N ASN A 250 7.08 0.72 -5.47
CA ASN A 250 8.40 0.39 -4.91
C ASN A 250 9.29 -0.32 -5.93
N THR A 251 8.75 -1.25 -6.72
CA THR A 251 9.49 -1.92 -7.80
C THR A 251 9.99 -0.91 -8.83
N LEU A 252 9.11 -0.07 -9.38
CA LEU A 252 9.47 0.93 -10.39
C LEU A 252 10.50 1.93 -9.86
N MET A 253 10.32 2.45 -8.65
CA MET A 253 11.26 3.40 -8.05
C MET A 253 12.64 2.79 -7.81
N ASN A 254 12.74 1.50 -7.40
CA ASN A 254 14.03 0.83 -7.25
C ASN A 254 14.78 0.68 -8.59
N ILE A 255 14.06 0.57 -9.70
CA ILE A 255 14.68 0.49 -11.03
C ILE A 255 15.08 1.89 -11.53
N ILE A 256 14.24 2.89 -11.33
CA ILE A 256 14.43 4.26 -11.82
C ILE A 256 15.51 5.00 -11.01
N CYS A 257 15.52 4.84 -9.69
CA CYS A 257 16.44 5.57 -8.80
C CYS A 257 17.82 4.92 -8.75
N ALA A 258 18.58 5.05 -9.82
CA ALA A 258 19.88 4.41 -9.98
C ALA A 258 21.01 5.02 -9.12
N THR A 259 20.92 6.32 -8.80
CA THR A 259 21.95 7.06 -8.05
C THR A 259 21.31 8.08 -7.09
N PRO A 260 22.07 8.59 -6.11
CA PRO A 260 21.58 9.67 -5.26
C PRO A 260 21.22 10.96 -6.01
N GLN A 261 21.70 11.16 -7.23
CA GLN A 261 21.38 12.32 -8.07
C GLN A 261 20.09 12.12 -8.86
N THR A 262 19.53 10.90 -8.86
CA THR A 262 18.25 10.65 -9.55
C THR A 262 17.13 11.46 -8.92
N GLY A 263 16.35 12.17 -9.75
CA GLY A 263 15.16 12.91 -9.37
C GLY A 263 13.89 12.34 -9.98
N VAL A 264 12.79 12.49 -9.27
CA VAL A 264 11.45 12.16 -9.73
C VAL A 264 10.52 13.34 -9.48
N LEU A 265 9.85 13.80 -10.54
CA LEU A 265 8.79 14.81 -10.43
C LEU A 265 7.57 14.22 -9.71
N VAL A 266 7.15 14.87 -8.63
CA VAL A 266 6.05 14.41 -7.78
C VAL A 266 5.04 15.54 -7.59
N PRO A 267 3.72 15.30 -7.79
CA PRO A 267 2.71 16.34 -7.61
C PRO A 267 2.65 16.80 -6.14
N ILE A 268 2.35 18.05 -5.92
CA ILE A 268 2.06 18.62 -4.61
C ILE A 268 0.69 19.31 -4.67
N PRO A 269 -0.26 18.91 -3.81
CA PRO A 269 -0.18 17.87 -2.77
C PRO A 269 -0.18 16.45 -3.34
N GLN A 270 0.34 15.47 -2.56
CA GLN A 270 0.47 14.08 -3.00
C GLN A 270 0.32 13.07 -1.86
N TYR A 271 0.02 11.82 -2.23
CA TYR A 271 0.07 10.69 -1.30
C TYR A 271 1.52 10.44 -0.84
N PRO A 272 1.83 10.47 0.47
CA PRO A 272 3.21 10.45 0.99
C PRO A 272 4.05 9.21 0.66
N LEU A 273 3.50 8.23 -0.04
CA LEU A 273 4.21 7.04 -0.51
C LEU A 273 5.42 7.42 -1.36
N TYR A 274 5.25 8.36 -2.29
CA TYR A 274 6.29 8.74 -3.26
C TYR A 274 7.47 9.42 -2.56
N THR A 275 7.21 10.44 -1.75
CA THR A 275 8.26 11.14 -1.01
C THR A 275 8.97 10.25 -0.01
N ALA A 276 8.24 9.36 0.68
CA ALA A 276 8.83 8.40 1.60
C ALA A 276 9.71 7.38 0.88
N THR A 277 9.25 6.82 -0.25
CA THR A 277 10.02 5.85 -1.04
C THR A 277 11.29 6.49 -1.59
N LEU A 278 11.22 7.69 -2.17
CA LEU A 278 12.38 8.43 -2.66
C LEU A 278 13.39 8.72 -1.54
N SER A 279 12.91 9.11 -0.36
CA SER A 279 13.77 9.33 0.81
C SER A 279 14.52 8.05 1.20
N VAL A 280 13.83 6.89 1.25
CA VAL A 280 14.46 5.59 1.57
C VAL A 280 15.51 5.21 0.53
N LEU A 281 15.25 5.48 -0.76
CA LEU A 281 16.16 5.22 -1.88
C LEU A 281 17.29 6.26 -2.00
N ASN A 282 17.31 7.28 -1.15
CA ASN A 282 18.25 8.42 -1.22
C ASN A 282 18.21 9.15 -2.56
N ALA A 283 17.02 9.26 -3.18
CA ALA A 283 16.77 9.96 -4.42
C ALA A 283 16.05 11.30 -4.16
N HIS A 284 16.06 12.19 -5.14
CA HIS A 284 15.46 13.51 -5.02
C HIS A 284 13.97 13.49 -5.37
N CYS A 285 13.14 14.00 -4.46
CA CYS A 285 11.79 14.43 -4.78
C CYS A 285 11.87 15.81 -5.43
N VAL A 286 11.42 15.93 -6.68
CA VAL A 286 11.31 17.20 -7.40
C VAL A 286 9.82 17.60 -7.39
N PRO A 287 9.40 18.51 -6.50
CA PRO A 287 7.99 18.86 -6.37
C PRO A 287 7.51 19.72 -7.54
N TYR A 288 6.32 19.42 -8.04
CA TYR A 288 5.56 20.33 -8.89
C TYR A 288 4.18 20.57 -8.29
N TYR A 289 3.67 21.82 -8.37
CA TYR A 289 2.42 22.19 -7.72
C TYR A 289 1.26 22.06 -8.69
N LEU A 290 0.18 21.40 -8.22
CA LEU A 290 -1.10 21.38 -8.91
C LEU A 290 -1.78 22.74 -8.82
N ASN A 291 -2.61 23.07 -9.81
CA ASN A 291 -3.33 24.35 -9.85
C ASN A 291 -4.64 24.27 -9.07
N GLU A 292 -4.61 24.71 -7.81
CA GLU A 292 -5.76 24.70 -6.91
C GLU A 292 -6.94 25.53 -7.45
N GLU A 293 -6.67 26.70 -8.01
CA GLU A 293 -7.69 27.60 -8.54
C GLU A 293 -8.42 27.00 -9.76
N ASN A 294 -7.79 26.05 -10.45
CA ASN A 294 -8.35 25.32 -11.57
C ASN A 294 -8.54 23.83 -11.26
N ASN A 295 -9.31 23.53 -10.20
CA ASN A 295 -9.70 22.16 -9.80
C ASN A 295 -8.53 21.18 -9.69
N TRP A 296 -7.39 21.63 -9.16
CA TRP A 296 -6.18 20.82 -9.00
C TRP A 296 -5.66 20.22 -10.32
N SER A 297 -5.92 20.90 -11.45
CA SER A 297 -5.41 20.51 -12.76
C SER A 297 -3.89 20.56 -12.83
N THR A 298 -3.34 19.92 -13.85
CA THR A 298 -1.90 19.87 -14.06
C THR A 298 -1.39 21.20 -14.64
N ASN A 299 -0.37 21.80 -14.00
CA ASN A 299 0.31 23.00 -14.48
C ASN A 299 1.59 22.61 -15.23
N ILE A 300 1.53 22.49 -16.54
CA ILE A 300 2.65 22.06 -17.39
C ILE A 300 3.85 23.01 -17.31
N ASP A 301 3.63 24.33 -17.30
CA ASP A 301 4.71 25.31 -17.18
C ASP A 301 5.39 25.22 -15.81
N GLY A 302 4.61 24.95 -14.76
CA GLY A 302 5.13 24.69 -13.42
C GLY A 302 5.99 23.43 -13.38
N ILE A 303 5.59 22.35 -14.08
CA ILE A 303 6.39 21.12 -14.20
C ILE A 303 7.70 21.39 -14.94
N ARG A 304 7.66 22.09 -16.08
CA ARG A 304 8.87 22.49 -16.84
C ARG A 304 9.83 23.34 -16.00
N THR A 305 9.30 24.24 -15.20
CA THR A 305 10.10 25.08 -14.30
C THR A 305 10.78 24.23 -13.24
N ALA A 306 10.03 23.36 -12.56
CA ALA A 306 10.57 22.46 -11.54
C ALA A 306 11.66 21.54 -12.11
N LEU A 307 11.44 21.00 -13.31
CA LEU A 307 12.41 20.16 -14.03
C LEU A 307 13.72 20.94 -14.31
N LYS A 308 13.62 22.12 -14.93
CA LYS A 308 14.80 22.95 -15.25
C LYS A 308 15.56 23.37 -14.00
N ASP A 309 14.87 23.70 -12.92
CA ASP A 309 15.52 24.09 -11.67
C ASP A 309 16.19 22.91 -10.96
N ALA A 310 15.65 21.71 -11.09
CA ALA A 310 16.31 20.48 -10.63
C ALA A 310 17.56 20.18 -11.45
N GLN A 311 17.49 20.28 -12.79
CA GLN A 311 18.62 20.07 -13.69
C GLN A 311 19.78 21.06 -13.42
N LYS A 312 19.48 22.36 -13.16
CA LYS A 312 20.49 23.36 -12.76
C LYS A 312 21.22 22.98 -11.46
N LYS A 313 20.56 22.20 -10.57
CA LYS A 313 21.15 21.70 -9.32
C LYS A 313 21.90 20.36 -9.51
N GLY A 314 22.05 19.89 -10.72
CA GLY A 314 22.71 18.61 -11.04
C GLY A 314 21.86 17.39 -10.73
N ILE A 315 20.56 17.56 -10.59
CA ILE A 315 19.61 16.44 -10.39
C ILE A 315 19.22 15.88 -11.75
N ASP A 316 19.41 14.57 -11.92
CA ASP A 316 19.07 13.82 -13.13
C ASP A 316 17.63 13.32 -13.01
N VAL A 317 16.68 14.10 -13.51
CA VAL A 317 15.25 13.79 -13.43
C VAL A 317 14.88 12.73 -14.45
N LYS A 318 14.37 11.58 -13.97
CA LYS A 318 14.08 10.39 -14.80
C LYS A 318 12.60 10.11 -14.99
N ALA A 319 11.74 10.59 -14.10
CA ALA A 319 10.33 10.24 -14.16
C ALA A 319 9.43 11.38 -13.70
N VAL A 320 8.19 11.33 -14.15
CA VAL A 320 7.07 12.13 -13.64
C VAL A 320 5.97 11.21 -13.11
N VAL A 321 5.52 11.46 -11.87
CA VAL A 321 4.39 10.78 -11.24
C VAL A 321 3.14 11.60 -11.41
N VAL A 322 2.03 10.94 -11.78
CA VAL A 322 0.69 11.54 -11.79
C VAL A 322 -0.26 10.62 -11.03
N ILE A 323 -1.15 11.20 -10.24
CA ILE A 323 -2.18 10.45 -9.47
C ILE A 323 -3.55 10.85 -10.01
N ASN A 324 -4.25 9.92 -10.65
CA ASN A 324 -5.52 10.20 -11.32
C ASN A 324 -6.56 9.08 -11.10
N PRO A 325 -7.68 9.37 -10.43
CA PRO A 325 -8.04 10.57 -9.65
C PRO A 325 -7.11 10.84 -8.47
N GLY A 326 -7.01 12.12 -8.07
CA GLY A 326 -6.04 12.62 -7.12
C GLY A 326 -6.25 12.14 -5.66
N ASN A 327 -5.15 11.92 -4.97
CA ASN A 327 -5.07 11.79 -3.51
C ASN A 327 -3.97 12.75 -3.03
N PRO A 328 -4.32 13.81 -2.29
CA PRO A 328 -5.54 14.00 -1.49
C PRO A 328 -6.70 14.77 -2.16
N THR A 329 -6.52 15.35 -3.35
CA THR A 329 -7.38 16.39 -3.90
C THR A 329 -8.77 15.93 -4.33
N GLY A 330 -8.93 14.66 -4.74
CA GLY A 330 -10.18 14.15 -5.31
C GLY A 330 -10.43 14.58 -6.77
N ALA A 331 -9.55 15.37 -7.36
CA ALA A 331 -9.67 15.82 -8.74
C ALA A 331 -9.49 14.68 -9.75
N SER A 332 -10.25 14.71 -10.84
CA SER A 332 -10.13 13.80 -11.98
C SER A 332 -9.61 14.57 -13.19
N LEU A 333 -8.48 14.11 -13.76
CA LEU A 333 -7.87 14.79 -14.90
C LEU A 333 -8.70 14.62 -16.17
N GLN A 334 -8.78 15.70 -16.94
CA GLN A 334 -9.38 15.67 -18.26
C GLN A 334 -8.40 15.08 -19.30
N ALA A 335 -8.92 14.58 -20.42
CA ALA A 335 -8.10 14.02 -21.49
C ALA A 335 -7.00 14.98 -21.97
N GLN A 336 -7.29 16.29 -22.02
CA GLN A 336 -6.32 17.31 -22.42
C GLN A 336 -5.17 17.45 -21.43
N ASP A 337 -5.43 17.35 -20.11
CA ASP A 337 -4.37 17.38 -19.08
C ASP A 337 -3.42 16.18 -19.25
N ILE A 338 -4.00 15.00 -19.47
CA ILE A 338 -3.26 13.76 -19.70
C ILE A 338 -2.39 13.88 -20.95
N HIS A 339 -2.94 14.35 -22.07
CA HIS A 339 -2.16 14.58 -23.29
C HIS A 339 -1.01 15.54 -23.06
N SER A 340 -1.24 16.65 -22.34
CA SER A 340 -0.20 17.64 -22.05
C SER A 340 0.95 17.10 -21.20
N VAL A 341 0.64 16.24 -20.22
CA VAL A 341 1.67 15.55 -19.42
C VAL A 341 2.45 14.55 -20.27
N LEU A 342 1.78 13.77 -21.11
CA LEU A 342 2.44 12.79 -22.00
C LEU A 342 3.31 13.49 -23.05
N GLU A 343 2.87 14.63 -23.58
CA GLU A 343 3.67 15.46 -24.49
C GLU A 343 4.95 15.95 -23.81
N LEU A 344 4.83 16.47 -22.57
CA LEU A 344 5.99 16.87 -21.77
C LEU A 344 6.93 15.69 -21.50
N ALA A 345 6.38 14.54 -21.08
CA ALA A 345 7.18 13.37 -20.77
C ALA A 345 7.95 12.86 -22.02
N ALA A 346 7.33 12.89 -23.20
CA ALA A 346 7.98 12.53 -24.46
C ALA A 346 9.08 13.52 -24.85
N GLU A 347 8.85 14.83 -24.67
CA GLU A 347 9.82 15.90 -24.96
C GLU A 347 11.06 15.81 -24.07
N GLU A 348 10.84 15.60 -22.79
CA GLU A 348 11.90 15.61 -21.76
C GLU A 348 12.47 14.20 -21.48
N LYS A 349 12.00 13.17 -22.20
CA LYS A 349 12.40 11.76 -22.04
C LYS A 349 12.25 11.25 -20.61
N LEU A 350 11.06 11.45 -20.05
CA LEU A 350 10.71 11.03 -18.70
C LEU A 350 9.83 9.78 -18.74
N VAL A 351 10.10 8.83 -17.87
CA VAL A 351 9.16 7.74 -17.57
C VAL A 351 7.91 8.34 -16.92
N CYS A 352 6.73 8.07 -17.50
CA CYS A 352 5.46 8.47 -16.90
C CYS A 352 4.94 7.38 -15.98
N ILE A 353 4.71 7.69 -14.71
CA ILE A 353 4.11 6.78 -13.72
C ILE A 353 2.71 7.29 -13.40
N ALA A 354 1.69 6.57 -13.88
CA ALA A 354 0.28 6.88 -13.67
C ALA A 354 -0.29 6.01 -12.54
N ASP A 355 -0.49 6.63 -11.37
CA ASP A 355 -1.19 6.00 -10.23
C ASP A 355 -2.70 6.16 -10.43
N GLU A 356 -3.34 5.12 -10.95
CA GLU A 356 -4.74 5.11 -11.35
C GLU A 356 -5.59 4.24 -10.40
N VAL A 357 -5.19 4.13 -9.12
CA VAL A 357 -5.87 3.27 -8.14
C VAL A 357 -7.32 3.66 -7.86
N TYR A 358 -7.72 4.89 -8.18
CA TYR A 358 -9.08 5.40 -8.02
C TYR A 358 -9.90 5.44 -9.31
N GLN A 359 -9.46 4.77 -10.37
CA GLN A 359 -10.11 4.81 -11.71
C GLN A 359 -11.59 4.42 -11.72
N THR A 360 -12.07 3.69 -10.71
CA THR A 360 -13.50 3.35 -10.55
C THR A 360 -14.23 4.25 -9.54
N ASN A 361 -13.52 5.16 -8.88
CA ASN A 361 -14.08 6.18 -7.99
C ASN A 361 -14.17 7.52 -8.75
N VAL A 362 -14.93 7.60 -9.81
CA VAL A 362 -15.23 8.82 -10.54
C VAL A 362 -16.72 9.10 -10.38
N PHE A 363 -17.05 10.23 -9.76
CA PHE A 363 -18.41 10.63 -9.44
C PHE A 363 -18.96 11.66 -10.42
N GLU A 364 -18.07 12.48 -11.00
CA GLU A 364 -18.41 13.51 -12.00
C GLU A 364 -17.55 13.31 -13.25
N GLY A 365 -18.20 13.22 -14.43
CA GLY A 365 -17.51 12.99 -15.70
C GLY A 365 -17.14 11.54 -15.94
N GLU A 366 -16.04 11.33 -16.66
CA GLU A 366 -15.53 10.01 -17.04
C GLU A 366 -14.07 9.85 -16.63
N PHE A 367 -13.67 8.60 -16.40
CA PHE A 367 -12.25 8.28 -16.19
C PHE A 367 -11.51 8.26 -17.53
N HIS A 368 -10.43 9.03 -17.60
CA HIS A 368 -9.50 9.01 -18.72
C HIS A 368 -8.18 8.36 -18.27
N SER A 369 -7.79 7.25 -18.93
CA SER A 369 -6.53 6.57 -18.60
C SER A 369 -5.36 7.18 -19.34
N PHE A 370 -4.18 7.14 -18.71
CA PHE A 370 -2.92 7.55 -19.36
C PHE A 370 -2.57 6.64 -20.54
N LYS A 371 -2.90 5.35 -20.47
CA LYS A 371 -2.70 4.44 -21.59
C LYS A 371 -3.52 4.85 -22.81
N LYS A 372 -4.82 5.13 -22.62
CA LYS A 372 -5.68 5.61 -23.71
C LYS A 372 -5.13 6.90 -24.30
N GLY A 373 -4.78 7.88 -23.44
CA GLY A 373 -4.18 9.14 -23.87
C GLY A 373 -2.90 8.94 -24.70
N LEU A 374 -2.00 8.04 -24.27
CA LEU A 374 -0.79 7.71 -25.03
C LEU A 374 -1.13 7.09 -26.39
N ARG A 375 -2.05 6.15 -26.46
CA ARG A 375 -2.46 5.50 -27.72
C ARG A 375 -3.15 6.48 -28.67
N ASP A 376 -4.00 7.38 -28.14
CA ASP A 376 -4.61 8.45 -28.91
C ASP A 376 -3.54 9.39 -29.52
N LEU A 377 -2.52 9.78 -28.73
CA LEU A 377 -1.40 10.58 -29.22
C LEU A 377 -0.57 9.85 -30.28
N GLN A 378 -0.26 8.57 -30.07
CA GLN A 378 0.48 7.74 -31.03
C GLN A 378 -0.23 7.63 -32.41
N ARG A 379 -1.55 7.68 -32.43
CA ARG A 379 -2.36 7.63 -33.67
C ARG A 379 -2.68 9.01 -34.26
N SER A 380 -2.36 10.07 -33.54
CA SER A 380 -2.65 11.44 -33.96
C SER A 380 -1.60 11.99 -34.95
N ASP A 381 -1.96 13.09 -35.61
CA ASP A 381 -1.01 13.86 -36.44
C ASP A 381 0.19 14.40 -35.67
N LYS A 382 0.11 14.51 -34.35
CA LYS A 382 1.20 14.92 -33.47
C LYS A 382 2.34 13.88 -33.42
N ASN A 383 2.10 12.64 -33.84
CA ASN A 383 3.09 11.56 -33.84
C ASN A 383 3.78 11.35 -35.20
N LYS A 384 3.67 12.24 -36.17
CA LYS A 384 4.31 12.08 -37.49
C LYS A 384 5.84 11.88 -37.42
N SER A 385 6.49 12.35 -36.35
CA SER A 385 7.91 12.15 -36.09
C SER A 385 8.24 10.91 -35.26
N GLY A 386 7.25 10.11 -34.85
CA GLY A 386 7.45 9.00 -33.91
C GLY A 386 7.73 9.44 -32.47
N LYS A 387 7.40 10.68 -32.11
CA LYS A 387 7.69 11.30 -30.80
C LYS A 387 7.21 10.47 -29.62
N PHE A 388 6.03 9.83 -29.74
CA PHE A 388 5.39 9.08 -28.67
C PHE A 388 5.65 7.57 -28.72
N ASP A 389 6.34 7.05 -29.75
CA ASP A 389 6.49 5.61 -29.95
C ASP A 389 7.36 4.96 -28.87
N ASN A 390 8.32 5.72 -28.34
CA ASN A 390 9.26 5.28 -27.30
C ASN A 390 8.95 5.89 -25.92
N LEU A 391 7.77 6.46 -25.71
CA LEU A 391 7.40 6.97 -24.40
C LEU A 391 7.11 5.83 -23.43
N GLU A 392 7.85 5.78 -22.33
CA GLU A 392 7.71 4.79 -21.28
C GLU A 392 6.59 5.19 -20.30
N LEU A 393 5.57 4.36 -20.22
CA LEU A 393 4.41 4.55 -19.34
C LEU A 393 4.22 3.33 -18.45
N ALA A 394 4.13 3.54 -17.13
CA ALA A 394 3.70 2.54 -16.15
C ALA A 394 2.38 2.97 -15.51
N SER A 395 1.29 2.23 -15.74
CA SER A 395 -0.04 2.48 -15.17
C SER A 395 -0.34 1.49 -14.05
N LEU A 396 -0.74 1.97 -12.86
CA LEU A 396 -0.96 1.14 -11.67
C LEU A 396 -2.44 1.10 -11.26
N HIS A 397 -2.89 -0.06 -10.81
CA HIS A 397 -4.22 -0.23 -10.22
C HIS A 397 -4.19 -1.19 -9.02
N SER A 398 -5.26 -1.20 -8.19
CA SER A 398 -5.31 -1.98 -6.95
C SER A 398 -6.74 -2.36 -6.56
N ILE A 399 -6.90 -3.52 -5.95
CA ILE A 399 -8.15 -3.94 -5.28
C ILE A 399 -8.42 -3.18 -3.97
N SER A 400 -7.48 -2.36 -3.50
CA SER A 400 -7.59 -1.66 -2.21
C SER A 400 -8.59 -0.51 -2.24
N LYS A 401 -8.93 -0.01 -3.41
CA LYS A 401 -9.76 1.17 -3.64
C LYS A 401 -10.98 0.80 -4.48
N GLY A 402 -11.65 1.78 -5.01
CA GLY A 402 -12.85 1.56 -5.79
C GLY A 402 -13.99 1.02 -4.93
N MET A 403 -14.95 0.40 -5.61
CA MET A 403 -16.07 -0.27 -4.94
C MET A 403 -15.64 -1.61 -4.33
N VAL A 404 -14.47 -2.13 -4.71
CA VAL A 404 -13.92 -3.40 -4.23
C VAL A 404 -13.50 -3.33 -2.76
N GLY A 405 -12.65 -2.36 -2.40
CA GLY A 405 -12.25 -2.09 -1.03
C GLY A 405 -11.55 -3.23 -0.29
N GLU A 406 -10.87 -4.14 -0.99
CA GLU A 406 -10.23 -5.35 -0.43
C GLU A 406 -8.75 -5.10 -0.04
N CYS A 407 -8.52 -4.05 0.75
CA CYS A 407 -7.17 -3.60 1.13
C CYS A 407 -6.29 -4.70 1.75
N GLY A 408 -6.90 -5.60 2.53
CA GLY A 408 -6.20 -6.64 3.29
C GLY A 408 -5.69 -7.80 2.43
N HIS A 409 -6.30 -8.08 1.30
CA HIS A 409 -5.90 -9.16 0.39
C HIS A 409 -4.64 -8.86 -0.42
N ARG A 410 -4.17 -7.60 -0.41
CA ARG A 410 -2.90 -7.18 -1.03
C ARG A 410 -2.77 -7.56 -2.51
N GLY A 411 -3.73 -7.16 -3.32
CA GLY A 411 -3.72 -7.35 -4.78
C GLY A 411 -3.63 -6.01 -5.53
N GLY A 412 -2.96 -6.05 -6.67
CA GLY A 412 -2.84 -4.95 -7.62
C GLY A 412 -2.08 -5.39 -8.86
N TYR A 413 -1.95 -4.50 -9.80
CA TYR A 413 -1.14 -4.70 -11.00
C TYR A 413 -0.57 -3.38 -11.52
N TYR A 414 0.43 -3.50 -12.37
CA TYR A 414 0.86 -2.42 -13.23
C TYR A 414 1.09 -2.94 -14.65
N GLU A 415 0.74 -2.12 -15.63
CA GLU A 415 1.04 -2.33 -17.04
C GLU A 415 2.22 -1.42 -17.43
N MET A 416 3.15 -1.95 -18.22
CA MET A 416 4.28 -1.22 -18.78
C MET A 416 4.11 -1.09 -20.30
N VAL A 417 4.26 0.11 -20.82
CA VAL A 417 4.18 0.40 -22.27
C VAL A 417 5.45 1.16 -22.66
N GLY A 418 6.07 0.78 -23.76
CA GLY A 418 7.22 1.49 -24.33
C GLY A 418 8.56 1.24 -23.64
N PHE A 419 8.64 0.36 -22.63
CA PHE A 419 9.88 0.07 -21.93
C PHE A 419 10.84 -0.76 -22.79
N ASP A 420 12.13 -0.46 -22.67
CA ASP A 420 13.19 -1.25 -23.29
C ASP A 420 13.12 -2.72 -22.81
N PRO A 421 13.18 -3.72 -23.72
CA PRO A 421 13.11 -5.13 -23.34
C PRO A 421 14.19 -5.59 -22.36
N GLU A 422 15.40 -5.01 -22.40
CA GLU A 422 16.47 -5.32 -21.45
C GLU A 422 16.13 -4.77 -20.05
N VAL A 423 15.50 -3.59 -19.97
CA VAL A 423 14.98 -3.02 -18.71
C VAL A 423 13.83 -3.89 -18.16
N VAL A 424 12.90 -4.32 -19.02
CA VAL A 424 11.82 -5.26 -18.63
C VAL A 424 12.39 -6.54 -18.05
N ALA A 425 13.46 -7.09 -18.64
CA ALA A 425 14.14 -8.26 -18.11
C ALA A 425 14.75 -8.02 -16.71
N GLN A 426 15.29 -6.82 -16.44
CA GLN A 426 15.77 -6.48 -15.09
C GLN A 426 14.64 -6.28 -14.10
N ILE A 427 13.50 -5.71 -14.51
CA ILE A 427 12.30 -5.62 -13.67
C ILE A 427 11.80 -7.03 -13.32
N TYR A 428 11.73 -7.94 -14.29
CA TYR A 428 11.36 -9.34 -14.05
C TYR A 428 12.31 -10.02 -13.05
N LYS A 429 13.62 -9.83 -13.20
CA LYS A 429 14.62 -10.32 -12.26
C LYS A 429 14.40 -9.75 -10.85
N PHE A 430 14.15 -8.45 -10.74
CA PHE A 430 13.93 -7.78 -9.46
C PHE A 430 12.69 -8.32 -8.74
N VAL A 431 11.55 -8.46 -9.45
CA VAL A 431 10.34 -9.03 -8.83
C VAL A 431 10.53 -10.50 -8.46
N SER A 432 11.38 -11.24 -9.20
CA SER A 432 11.70 -12.64 -8.91
C SER A 432 12.48 -12.83 -7.61
N ILE A 433 13.21 -11.81 -7.14
CA ILE A 433 13.88 -11.83 -5.83
C ILE A 433 12.85 -11.94 -4.69
N MET A 434 11.68 -11.34 -4.88
CA MET A 434 10.58 -11.36 -3.91
C MET A 434 9.55 -12.49 -4.18
N LEU A 435 9.86 -13.39 -5.10
CA LEU A 435 9.06 -14.54 -5.55
C LEU A 435 7.82 -14.10 -6.36
N CYS A 436 6.68 -13.89 -5.73
CA CYS A 436 5.44 -13.45 -6.39
C CYS A 436 4.55 -12.66 -5.43
N ALA A 437 3.57 -11.95 -5.98
CA ALA A 437 2.49 -11.36 -5.19
C ALA A 437 1.64 -12.44 -4.50
N PRO A 438 0.97 -12.16 -3.36
CA PRO A 438 0.06 -13.09 -2.71
C PRO A 438 -0.97 -13.65 -3.70
N VAL A 439 -1.04 -14.98 -3.84
CA VAL A 439 -1.86 -15.61 -4.89
C VAL A 439 -3.34 -15.33 -4.69
N ILE A 440 -3.83 -15.30 -3.44
CA ILE A 440 -5.22 -14.89 -3.17
C ILE A 440 -5.46 -13.43 -3.61
N GLY A 441 -4.48 -12.53 -3.42
CA GLY A 441 -4.53 -11.16 -3.91
C GLY A 441 -4.60 -11.09 -5.43
N GLN A 442 -3.90 -11.96 -6.14
CA GLN A 442 -3.99 -12.08 -7.60
C GLN A 442 -5.38 -12.55 -8.04
N CYS A 443 -5.96 -13.55 -7.36
CA CYS A 443 -7.34 -14.00 -7.62
C CYS A 443 -8.35 -12.87 -7.39
N MET A 444 -8.15 -12.03 -6.36
CA MET A 444 -8.98 -10.86 -6.12
C MET A 444 -8.82 -9.77 -7.19
N VAL A 445 -7.65 -9.65 -7.82
CA VAL A 445 -7.46 -8.79 -9.01
C VAL A 445 -8.31 -9.32 -10.16
N GLU A 446 -8.30 -10.63 -10.41
CA GLU A 446 -9.10 -11.23 -11.49
C GLU A 446 -10.60 -10.94 -11.32
N VAL A 447 -11.17 -11.17 -10.14
CA VAL A 447 -12.61 -10.90 -9.93
C VAL A 447 -12.95 -9.41 -9.98
N MET A 448 -12.00 -8.52 -9.69
CA MET A 448 -12.16 -7.08 -9.87
C MET A 448 -12.22 -6.66 -11.34
N VAL A 449 -11.27 -7.15 -12.16
CA VAL A 449 -11.16 -6.75 -13.57
C VAL A 449 -12.13 -7.50 -14.48
N ASN A 450 -12.65 -8.62 -13.99
CA ASN A 450 -13.62 -9.45 -14.70
C ASN A 450 -14.82 -9.80 -13.78
N PRO A 451 -15.59 -8.80 -13.31
CA PRO A 451 -16.73 -9.03 -12.44
C PRO A 451 -17.89 -9.71 -13.17
N PRO A 452 -18.95 -10.17 -12.46
CA PRO A 452 -20.17 -10.68 -13.06
C PRO A 452 -20.70 -9.73 -14.15
N GLN A 453 -21.09 -10.27 -15.30
CA GLN A 453 -21.60 -9.51 -16.44
C GLN A 453 -23.12 -9.65 -16.54
N PRO A 454 -23.82 -8.71 -17.21
CA PRO A 454 -25.25 -8.83 -17.48
C PRO A 454 -25.59 -10.20 -18.08
N GLY A 455 -26.58 -10.88 -17.48
CA GLY A 455 -26.98 -12.23 -17.85
C GLY A 455 -26.31 -13.35 -17.06
N SER A 456 -25.25 -13.09 -16.28
CA SER A 456 -24.72 -14.09 -15.35
C SER A 456 -25.57 -14.16 -14.07
N PRO A 457 -25.66 -15.37 -13.42
CA PRO A 457 -26.49 -15.55 -12.22
C PRO A 457 -26.16 -14.59 -11.07
N SER A 458 -24.89 -14.33 -10.80
CA SER A 458 -24.46 -13.42 -9.73
C SER A 458 -24.63 -11.93 -10.05
N TYR A 459 -24.90 -11.55 -11.32
CA TYR A 459 -24.92 -10.15 -11.73
C TYR A 459 -25.94 -9.28 -10.98
N PRO A 460 -27.19 -9.72 -10.75
CA PRO A 460 -28.19 -8.87 -10.07
C PRO A 460 -27.74 -8.45 -8.67
N LEU A 461 -27.20 -9.40 -7.88
CA LEU A 461 -26.71 -9.10 -6.53
C LEU A 461 -25.45 -8.23 -6.59
N TYR A 462 -24.48 -8.59 -7.43
CA TYR A 462 -23.27 -7.82 -7.65
C TYR A 462 -23.56 -6.35 -8.00
N LYS A 463 -24.45 -6.14 -8.98
CA LYS A 463 -24.81 -4.79 -9.42
C LYS A 463 -25.50 -3.99 -8.31
N LYS A 464 -26.39 -4.60 -7.57
CA LYS A 464 -27.06 -3.98 -6.41
C LYS A 464 -26.07 -3.56 -5.33
N GLU A 465 -25.11 -4.43 -4.98
CA GLU A 465 -24.08 -4.14 -3.98
C GLU A 465 -23.12 -3.05 -4.46
N TYR A 466 -22.68 -3.13 -5.71
CA TYR A 466 -21.80 -2.14 -6.33
C TYR A 466 -22.46 -0.75 -6.34
N ASP A 467 -23.70 -0.65 -6.82
CA ASP A 467 -24.43 0.62 -6.89
C ASP A 467 -24.73 1.19 -5.51
N HIS A 468 -25.02 0.33 -4.54
CA HIS A 468 -25.22 0.76 -3.15
C HIS A 468 -23.94 1.41 -2.59
N ILE A 469 -22.77 0.79 -2.80
CA ILE A 469 -21.50 1.35 -2.36
C ILE A 469 -21.24 2.68 -3.07
N PHE A 470 -21.37 2.73 -4.39
CA PHE A 470 -21.15 3.94 -5.18
C PHE A 470 -22.04 5.10 -4.72
N ASN A 471 -23.36 4.88 -4.67
CA ASN A 471 -24.32 5.91 -4.29
C ASN A 471 -24.14 6.38 -2.84
N SER A 472 -23.79 5.46 -1.94
CA SER A 472 -23.50 5.78 -0.55
C SER A 472 -22.25 6.66 -0.40
N LEU A 473 -21.19 6.36 -1.15
CA LEU A 473 -19.96 7.18 -1.17
C LEU A 473 -20.23 8.57 -1.72
N TYR A 474 -20.93 8.65 -2.85
CA TYR A 474 -21.26 9.92 -3.50
C TYR A 474 -22.15 10.80 -2.62
N SER A 475 -23.18 10.23 -1.99
CA SER A 475 -24.04 10.95 -1.06
C SER A 475 -23.28 11.54 0.12
N ARG A 476 -22.35 10.77 0.73
CA ARG A 476 -21.52 11.26 1.85
C ARG A 476 -20.52 12.31 1.40
N ALA A 477 -19.93 12.15 0.20
CA ALA A 477 -19.03 13.14 -0.37
C ALA A 477 -19.73 14.50 -0.56
N ASN A 478 -20.95 14.47 -1.12
CA ASN A 478 -21.75 15.67 -1.32
C ASN A 478 -22.18 16.32 0.01
N ALA A 479 -22.58 15.53 1.00
CA ALA A 479 -22.95 16.08 2.32
C ALA A 479 -21.77 16.82 2.97
N LEU A 480 -20.56 16.29 2.87
CA LEU A 480 -19.35 16.98 3.35
C LEU A 480 -19.03 18.24 2.53
N TYR A 481 -19.12 18.13 1.22
CA TYR A 481 -18.87 19.26 0.31
C TYR A 481 -19.80 20.43 0.58
N GLU A 482 -21.11 20.19 0.70
CA GLU A 482 -22.08 21.22 1.03
C GLU A 482 -21.81 21.85 2.41
N ALA A 483 -21.47 21.02 3.41
CA ALA A 483 -21.11 21.54 4.73
C ALA A 483 -19.86 22.44 4.69
N PHE A 484 -18.85 22.10 3.89
CA PHE A 484 -17.64 22.92 3.77
C PHE A 484 -17.90 24.26 3.07
N LYS A 485 -18.85 24.33 2.15
CA LYS A 485 -19.26 25.59 1.50
C LYS A 485 -19.86 26.61 2.48
N GLU A 486 -20.48 26.13 3.56
CA GLU A 486 -21.11 26.98 4.59
C GLU A 486 -20.11 27.39 5.69
N MET A 487 -18.89 26.83 5.74
CA MET A 487 -17.91 27.11 6.77
C MET A 487 -17.09 28.38 6.41
N GLU A 488 -17.01 29.34 7.35
CA GLU A 488 -16.24 30.57 7.20
C GLU A 488 -14.76 30.30 6.86
N GLY A 489 -14.26 30.89 5.78
CA GLY A 489 -12.84 30.74 5.40
C GLY A 489 -12.46 29.34 4.91
N VAL A 490 -13.43 28.52 4.54
CA VAL A 490 -13.22 27.19 3.94
C VAL A 490 -13.66 27.23 2.48
N SER A 491 -12.81 26.69 1.61
CA SER A 491 -13.15 26.44 0.20
C SER A 491 -12.81 25.00 -0.15
N CYS A 492 -13.64 24.36 -0.96
CA CYS A 492 -13.47 22.96 -1.36
C CYS A 492 -13.94 22.78 -2.80
N GLN A 493 -13.24 21.95 -3.55
CA GLN A 493 -13.68 21.55 -4.89
C GLN A 493 -14.78 20.47 -4.77
N SER A 494 -15.63 20.36 -5.83
CA SER A 494 -16.63 19.29 -5.89
C SER A 494 -15.98 17.90 -5.87
N PRO A 495 -16.66 16.87 -5.34
CA PRO A 495 -16.12 15.52 -5.25
C PRO A 495 -16.11 14.82 -6.61
N GLN A 496 -15.15 15.15 -7.48
CA GLN A 496 -15.05 14.55 -8.81
C GLN A 496 -14.68 13.07 -8.76
N GLY A 497 -13.81 12.68 -7.80
CA GLY A 497 -13.37 11.29 -7.72
C GLY A 497 -12.66 10.95 -6.40
N SER A 498 -11.97 9.81 -6.37
CA SER A 498 -11.25 9.21 -5.24
C SER A 498 -12.12 8.91 -4.00
N MET A 499 -11.61 9.10 -2.80
CA MET A 499 -12.29 8.84 -1.52
C MET A 499 -12.11 9.99 -0.54
N TYR A 500 -11.70 11.15 -1.02
CA TYR A 500 -11.25 12.26 -0.19
C TYR A 500 -11.76 13.60 -0.68
N LEU A 501 -11.91 14.52 0.29
CA LEU A 501 -11.97 15.95 0.05
C LEU A 501 -10.74 16.62 0.68
N PHE A 502 -10.28 17.69 0.05
CA PHE A 502 -9.08 18.43 0.46
C PHE A 502 -9.38 19.93 0.50
N PRO A 503 -10.21 20.37 1.46
CA PRO A 503 -10.54 21.79 1.58
C PRO A 503 -9.34 22.63 2.00
N THR A 504 -9.29 23.85 1.47
CA THR A 504 -8.43 24.93 1.94
C THR A 504 -9.10 25.60 3.12
N ILE A 505 -8.31 25.97 4.14
CA ILE A 505 -8.80 26.71 5.30
C ILE A 505 -8.01 28.00 5.51
N THR A 506 -8.73 29.08 5.81
CA THR A 506 -8.15 30.34 6.26
C THR A 506 -8.41 30.48 7.74
N LEU A 507 -7.33 30.48 8.53
CA LEU A 507 -7.43 30.58 9.99
C LEU A 507 -7.16 32.02 10.48
N PRO A 508 -7.79 32.45 11.59
CA PRO A 508 -7.51 33.72 12.20
C PRO A 508 -6.02 33.89 12.59
N PRO A 509 -5.43 35.06 12.50
CA PRO A 509 -4.03 35.29 12.84
C PRO A 509 -3.66 34.82 14.25
N LYS A 510 -4.54 34.98 15.24
CA LYS A 510 -4.31 34.53 16.63
C LYS A 510 -4.22 32.97 16.70
N ALA A 511 -4.99 32.25 15.90
CA ALA A 511 -4.90 30.80 15.81
C ALA A 511 -3.54 30.36 15.24
N VAL A 512 -3.08 31.03 14.18
CA VAL A 512 -1.78 30.77 13.55
C VAL A 512 -0.63 31.05 14.54
N GLU A 513 -0.70 32.13 15.30
CA GLU A 513 0.30 32.44 16.33
C GLU A 513 0.29 31.41 17.48
N THR A 514 -0.90 30.99 17.91
CA THR A 514 -1.04 29.98 18.97
C THR A 514 -0.47 28.64 18.53
N ALA A 515 -0.72 28.24 17.30
CA ALA A 515 -0.13 27.02 16.71
C ALA A 515 1.41 27.10 16.71
N LYS A 516 1.98 28.23 16.27
CA LYS A 516 3.44 28.47 16.28
C LYS A 516 4.03 28.42 17.68
N LYS A 517 3.37 29.01 18.68
CA LYS A 517 3.79 28.95 20.09
C LYS A 517 3.74 27.51 20.64
N ALA A 518 2.81 26.70 20.15
CA ALA A 518 2.71 25.26 20.47
C ALA A 518 3.71 24.38 19.67
N GLY A 519 4.55 24.97 18.81
CA GLY A 519 5.50 24.25 17.95
C GLY A 519 4.84 23.41 16.86
N LYS A 520 3.62 23.80 16.43
CA LYS A 520 2.81 23.08 15.45
C LYS A 520 2.60 23.88 14.17
N ALA A 521 2.42 23.19 13.04
CA ALA A 521 1.86 23.81 11.86
C ALA A 521 0.39 24.21 12.13
N PRO A 522 -0.10 25.35 11.56
CA PRO A 522 -1.45 25.81 11.86
C PRO A 522 -2.56 24.82 11.50
N ASP A 523 -2.44 24.11 10.38
CA ASP A 523 -3.35 23.06 9.96
C ASP A 523 -3.26 21.81 10.87
N GLU A 524 -2.06 21.45 11.34
CA GLU A 524 -1.88 20.38 12.31
C GLU A 524 -2.55 20.73 13.65
N TYR A 525 -2.37 21.96 14.12
CA TYR A 525 -3.01 22.46 15.34
C TYR A 525 -4.53 22.41 15.23
N TYR A 526 -5.09 22.90 14.12
CA TYR A 526 -6.53 22.80 13.84
C TYR A 526 -7.05 21.36 13.89
N CYS A 527 -6.35 20.44 13.22
CA CYS A 527 -6.73 19.02 13.20
C CYS A 527 -6.67 18.37 14.61
N LEU A 528 -5.68 18.71 15.43
CA LEU A 528 -5.58 18.23 16.81
C LEU A 528 -6.72 18.76 17.67
N ARG A 529 -7.04 20.05 17.57
CA ARG A 529 -8.17 20.67 18.30
C ARG A 529 -9.51 20.05 17.88
N LEU A 530 -9.70 19.77 16.58
CA LEU A 530 -10.88 19.06 16.08
C LEU A 530 -11.00 17.67 16.69
N LEU A 531 -9.91 16.89 16.70
CA LEU A 531 -9.91 15.56 17.30
C LEU A 531 -10.26 15.61 18.81
N ASP A 532 -9.67 16.56 19.54
CA ASP A 532 -9.90 16.72 20.99
C ASP A 532 -11.34 17.13 21.34
N ALA A 533 -11.95 17.96 20.50
CA ALA A 533 -13.30 18.46 20.74
C ALA A 533 -14.40 17.51 20.22
N THR A 534 -14.13 16.69 19.22
CA THR A 534 -15.19 15.97 18.48
C THR A 534 -14.96 14.48 18.31
N GLY A 535 -13.76 13.97 18.57
CA GLY A 535 -13.37 12.61 18.24
C GLY A 535 -13.17 12.35 16.75
N ILE A 536 -13.18 13.38 15.88
CA ILE A 536 -13.00 13.21 14.43
C ILE A 536 -11.53 13.37 14.07
N CYS A 537 -10.94 12.30 13.53
CA CYS A 537 -9.55 12.26 13.09
C CYS A 537 -9.48 12.52 11.58
N ILE A 538 -8.88 13.65 11.19
CA ILE A 538 -8.56 14.03 9.81
C ILE A 538 -7.04 14.15 9.65
N VAL A 539 -6.54 14.47 8.45
CA VAL A 539 -5.09 14.61 8.20
C VAL A 539 -4.76 16.04 7.78
N PRO A 540 -3.81 16.72 8.43
CA PRO A 540 -3.40 18.07 8.04
C PRO A 540 -2.75 18.07 6.64
N GLY A 541 -2.95 19.16 5.90
CA GLY A 541 -2.43 19.36 4.54
C GLY A 541 -0.91 19.27 4.44
N ALA A 542 -0.21 19.75 5.47
CA ALA A 542 1.25 19.66 5.58
C ALA A 542 1.77 18.22 5.39
N GLY A 543 0.96 17.20 5.73
CA GLY A 543 1.30 15.78 5.55
C GLY A 543 1.34 15.32 4.09
N PHE A 544 0.72 16.05 3.17
CA PHE A 544 0.70 15.75 1.73
C PHE A 544 1.62 16.68 0.92
N GLY A 545 2.25 17.63 1.59
CA GLY A 545 2.85 18.80 0.95
C GLY A 545 1.78 19.81 0.54
N GLN A 546 2.11 21.09 0.63
CA GLN A 546 1.23 22.17 0.20
C GLN A 546 2.08 23.38 -0.16
N LYS A 547 1.50 24.31 -0.96
CA LYS A 547 2.17 25.56 -1.30
C LYS A 547 2.37 26.40 -0.03
N GLU A 548 3.50 27.07 0.08
CA GLU A 548 3.78 27.94 1.22
C GLU A 548 2.70 29.02 1.36
N GLY A 549 2.22 29.20 2.58
CA GLY A 549 1.15 30.15 2.89
C GLY A 549 -0.27 29.62 2.73
N THR A 550 -0.46 28.40 2.22
CA THR A 550 -1.76 27.75 2.15
C THR A 550 -1.94 26.72 3.27
N LEU A 551 -3.15 26.55 3.74
CA LEU A 551 -3.50 25.59 4.78
C LEU A 551 -4.65 24.69 4.31
N HIS A 552 -4.51 23.38 4.53
CA HIS A 552 -5.49 22.41 4.10
C HIS A 552 -5.68 21.33 5.16
N PHE A 553 -6.73 20.54 4.99
CA PHE A 553 -6.82 19.22 5.61
C PHE A 553 -7.44 18.22 4.64
N ARG A 554 -7.11 16.95 4.80
CA ARG A 554 -7.76 15.87 4.06
C ARG A 554 -8.74 15.14 4.96
N THR A 555 -9.96 14.95 4.48
CA THR A 555 -10.94 14.04 5.07
C THR A 555 -11.36 12.98 4.08
N THR A 556 -11.66 11.76 4.58
CA THR A 556 -12.34 10.75 3.78
C THR A 556 -13.84 10.78 4.04
N PHE A 557 -14.62 10.48 3.01
CA PHE A 557 -16.07 10.26 3.13
C PHE A 557 -16.44 8.77 3.24
N LEU A 558 -15.49 7.94 3.68
CA LEU A 558 -15.75 6.50 3.92
C LEU A 558 -16.51 6.23 5.21
N ALA A 559 -16.35 7.09 6.23
CA ALA A 559 -17.05 6.91 7.50
C ALA A 559 -18.57 6.82 7.30
N PRO A 560 -19.24 5.84 7.94
CA PRO A 560 -20.69 5.65 7.77
C PRO A 560 -21.49 6.82 8.34
N GLY A 561 -22.67 7.06 7.76
CA GLY A 561 -23.56 8.16 8.15
C GLY A 561 -23.05 9.53 7.71
N THR A 562 -23.82 10.55 8.07
CA THR A 562 -23.52 11.97 7.83
C THR A 562 -23.69 12.81 9.11
N GLU A 563 -24.12 12.21 10.19
CA GLU A 563 -24.44 12.89 11.45
C GLU A 563 -23.22 13.55 12.09
N TRP A 564 -22.05 12.98 11.85
CA TRP A 564 -20.78 13.51 12.33
C TRP A 564 -20.32 14.77 11.59
N VAL A 565 -20.86 15.06 10.39
CA VAL A 565 -20.54 16.27 9.62
C VAL A 565 -20.91 17.51 10.40
N GLY A 566 -22.07 17.51 11.06
CA GLY A 566 -22.49 18.62 11.92
C GLY A 566 -21.58 18.88 13.13
N ARG A 567 -20.77 17.90 13.56
CA ARG A 567 -19.74 18.14 14.59
C ARG A 567 -18.56 18.97 14.05
N ILE A 568 -18.17 18.76 12.78
CA ILE A 568 -17.12 19.54 12.14
C ILE A 568 -17.55 21.01 12.01
N THR A 569 -18.74 21.27 11.48
CA THR A 569 -19.22 22.65 11.26
C THR A 569 -19.37 23.41 12.56
N ARG A 570 -19.89 22.76 13.62
CA ARG A 570 -20.00 23.36 14.95
C ARG A 570 -18.62 23.67 15.54
N PHE A 571 -17.71 22.71 15.55
CA PHE A 571 -16.34 22.90 16.02
C PHE A 571 -15.66 24.04 15.26
N HIS A 572 -15.78 24.06 13.93
CA HIS A 572 -15.16 25.11 13.12
C HIS A 572 -15.65 26.49 13.54
N LYS A 573 -16.96 26.68 13.70
CA LYS A 573 -17.53 27.94 14.17
C LYS A 573 -16.97 28.33 15.54
N GLU A 574 -16.99 27.42 16.52
CA GLU A 574 -16.46 27.66 17.87
C GLU A 574 -14.97 28.02 17.84
N PHE A 575 -14.19 27.32 17.00
CA PHE A 575 -12.78 27.59 16.81
C PHE A 575 -12.53 28.98 16.19
N MET A 576 -13.28 29.37 15.16
CA MET A 576 -13.16 30.70 14.55
C MET A 576 -13.53 31.81 15.55
N ASP A 577 -14.60 31.62 16.34
CA ASP A 577 -15.03 32.57 17.35
C ASP A 577 -14.02 32.71 18.52
N GLU A 578 -13.35 31.62 18.93
CA GLU A 578 -12.29 31.62 19.97
C GLU A 578 -11.08 32.47 19.57
N PHE A 579 -10.72 32.46 18.28
CA PHE A 579 -9.51 33.10 17.78
C PHE A 579 -9.73 34.38 16.97
N ARG A 580 -10.97 34.89 16.90
CA ARG A 580 -11.34 36.14 16.19
C ARG A 580 -10.89 37.45 16.87
#